data_73522565f2b83935b188052e8f5f5269
#
_entry.id   73522565f2b83935b188052e8f5f5269
#
_cell.length_a   1.000
_cell.length_b   1.000
_cell.length_c   1.000
_cell.angle_alpha   90.00
_cell.angle_beta   90.00
_cell.angle_gamma   90.00
#
_symmetry.space_group_name_H-M   'P 1'
#
loop_
_entity.id
_entity.type
_entity.pdbx_description
1 polymer ?
#
loop_
_entity_poly.entity_id
_entity_poly.type
_entity_poly.pdbx_seq_one_letter_code
_entity_poly.pdbx_strand_id
1 'polypeptide(L)'
;MADDVPRPFDFGSGDGDDPFGKMFGGMFGGMFGDMMKMFQGQGPIQWDTARQIAQSTATSGTPESNIDPKVRLEFEELARIAAMQVQIGSGIGDRCDIIGMEPDMVTPGQCAQRTLDDYRPLFTDLATALGGPRTDSGNGESADPMSEMFTNLTGMLAPMTMGMTVGSMVGLIAKRSLGQYDLPLPRPPGNRVALLAHNIDGFASDWDLPRDDVRMWTLVREFVTHQIYGLGHVRDAVNSLVSAHVAAFRPDPHAISEKLSTIESSDPTDMMASLQRILGDPELLLGAVRTPEQDRLRPRLDTILSVVIGWSDYTTDLVGGRILGNPARIAEAARRRRIDGGEETAFVERLLGVHITRHQVEIGRSFVDGVVQRAGADGLSPLYDAAENLPTPTELEAPGLWLARLEVSGD
;
A
#
# COMPACT_ATOMS: atom_id res chain seq x y z
N MET A 1 -53.62 58.12 16.06
CA MET A 1 -52.56 57.99 15.08
C MET A 1 -51.32 57.82 15.87
N ALA A 2 -50.92 56.63 16.12
CA ALA A 2 -49.69 56.30 16.75
C ALA A 2 -49.29 54.88 16.27
N ASP A 3 -48.06 54.76 15.80
CA ASP A 3 -47.43 53.72 15.06
C ASP A 3 -47.42 52.38 15.80
N ASP A 4 -47.80 51.33 15.09
CA ASP A 4 -47.75 49.98 15.50
C ASP A 4 -46.41 49.40 14.89
N VAL A 5 -45.38 49.22 15.74
CA VAL A 5 -44.07 48.58 15.37
C VAL A 5 -44.12 47.18 15.93
N PRO A 6 -43.95 46.12 15.12
CA PRO A 6 -43.92 44.77 15.62
C PRO A 6 -42.60 44.50 16.39
N ARG A 7 -42.70 43.95 17.60
CA ARG A 7 -41.59 43.51 18.44
C ARG A 7 -41.03 42.18 17.95
N PRO A 8 -39.70 41.93 18.11
CA PRO A 8 -39.09 40.68 17.73
C PRO A 8 -39.48 39.52 18.66
N PHE A 9 -39.51 38.33 18.11
CA PHE A 9 -39.94 37.09 18.71
C PHE A 9 -39.28 36.82 20.07
N ASP A 10 -40.11 36.67 21.10
CA ASP A 10 -39.75 36.23 22.44
C ASP A 10 -39.86 34.69 22.49
N PHE A 11 -38.74 33.98 22.71
CA PHE A 11 -38.73 32.55 22.98
C PHE A 11 -39.02 32.34 24.47
N GLY A 12 -40.29 32.39 24.82
CA GLY A 12 -40.73 32.02 26.15
C GLY A 12 -40.65 30.53 26.40
N SER A 13 -40.02 30.17 27.50
CA SER A 13 -40.06 28.86 28.14
C SER A 13 -41.52 28.44 28.40
N GLY A 14 -42.01 27.49 27.60
CA GLY A 14 -43.32 26.88 27.74
C GLY A 14 -43.20 25.36 27.63
N ASP A 15 -43.43 24.73 28.78
CA ASP A 15 -43.73 23.32 28.93
C ASP A 15 -44.99 22.99 28.12
N GLY A 16 -44.86 22.25 27.02
CA GLY A 16 -46.02 21.90 26.20
C GLY A 16 -45.60 21.17 24.94
N ASP A 17 -46.04 19.94 24.84
CA ASP A 17 -46.07 19.04 23.68
C ASP A 17 -45.93 19.74 22.32
N ASP A 18 -44.72 19.84 21.82
CA ASP A 18 -44.45 20.36 20.49
C ASP A 18 -44.57 19.21 19.45
N PRO A 19 -45.68 19.14 18.68
CA PRO A 19 -45.91 18.08 17.70
C PRO A 19 -44.90 18.09 16.59
N PHE A 20 -44.23 19.26 16.34
CA PHE A 20 -43.23 19.43 15.32
C PHE A 20 -41.88 18.84 15.75
N GLY A 21 -41.51 19.00 17.02
CA GLY A 21 -40.32 18.39 17.61
C GLY A 21 -40.42 16.85 17.70
N LYS A 22 -41.59 16.31 18.02
CA LYS A 22 -41.85 14.86 18.05
C LYS A 22 -41.93 14.26 16.64
N MET A 23 -42.47 14.95 15.66
CA MET A 23 -42.54 14.49 14.27
C MET A 23 -41.17 14.52 13.59
N PHE A 24 -40.37 15.58 13.83
CA PHE A 24 -39.00 15.69 13.31
C PHE A 24 -38.03 14.73 14.03
N GLY A 25 -38.09 14.61 15.34
CA GLY A 25 -37.29 13.70 16.15
C GLY A 25 -37.60 12.22 15.86
N GLY A 26 -38.87 11.86 15.63
CA GLY A 26 -39.27 10.49 15.31
C GLY A 26 -38.94 10.07 13.89
N MET A 27 -39.10 10.95 12.90
CA MET A 27 -38.82 10.66 11.50
C MET A 27 -37.30 10.67 11.21
N PHE A 28 -36.57 11.64 11.76
CA PHE A 28 -35.10 11.68 11.68
C PHE A 28 -34.45 10.62 12.55
N GLY A 29 -34.93 10.37 13.77
CA GLY A 29 -34.38 9.36 14.69
C GLY A 29 -34.58 7.96 14.17
N GLY A 30 -35.70 7.63 13.51
CA GLY A 30 -35.90 6.31 12.89
C GLY A 30 -35.03 6.09 11.64
N MET A 31 -35.01 7.07 10.75
CA MET A 31 -34.18 7.01 9.54
C MET A 31 -32.67 7.05 9.86
N PHE A 32 -32.28 7.85 10.85
CA PHE A 32 -30.90 7.86 11.39
C PHE A 32 -30.56 6.56 12.12
N GLY A 33 -31.50 6.00 12.89
CA GLY A 33 -31.30 4.73 13.60
C GLY A 33 -31.14 3.55 12.66
N ASP A 34 -31.89 3.48 11.57
CA ASP A 34 -31.75 2.42 10.55
C ASP A 34 -30.50 2.63 9.69
N MET A 35 -30.16 3.86 9.35
CA MET A 35 -28.89 4.20 8.71
C MET A 35 -27.70 3.87 9.64
N MET A 36 -27.79 4.15 10.92
CA MET A 36 -26.78 3.83 11.93
C MET A 36 -26.59 2.31 12.10
N LYS A 37 -27.65 1.51 12.05
CA LYS A 37 -27.58 0.05 12.07
C LYS A 37 -26.93 -0.51 10.79
N MET A 38 -27.14 0.12 9.64
CA MET A 38 -26.54 -0.26 8.37
C MET A 38 -25.02 -0.01 8.37
N PHE A 39 -24.55 1.01 9.11
CA PHE A 39 -23.13 1.37 9.24
C PHE A 39 -22.42 0.70 10.45
N GLN A 40 -23.14 0.28 11.48
CA GLN A 40 -22.57 -0.28 12.72
C GLN A 40 -21.89 -1.66 12.59
N GLY A 41 -21.90 -2.28 11.40
CA GLY A 41 -21.31 -3.62 11.18
C GLY A 41 -20.07 -3.66 10.29
N GLN A 42 -19.57 -2.55 9.75
CA GLN A 42 -18.62 -2.57 8.64
C GLN A 42 -17.14 -2.49 9.01
N GLY A 43 -16.80 -2.37 10.29
CA GLY A 43 -15.39 -2.22 10.71
C GLY A 43 -14.78 -0.85 10.35
N PRO A 44 -13.44 -0.68 10.40
CA PRO A 44 -12.79 0.61 10.21
C PRO A 44 -12.72 1.07 8.75
N ILE A 45 -13.05 0.19 7.79
CA ILE A 45 -13.03 0.47 6.35
C ILE A 45 -14.36 0.03 5.72
N GLN A 46 -14.95 0.89 4.90
CA GLN A 46 -16.07 0.51 4.02
C GLN A 46 -15.50 -0.14 2.74
N TRP A 47 -15.42 -1.47 2.74
CA TRP A 47 -14.77 -2.26 1.69
C TRP A 47 -15.43 -2.14 0.32
N ASP A 48 -16.74 -1.98 0.26
CA ASP A 48 -17.46 -1.83 -1.02
C ASP A 48 -17.09 -0.51 -1.69
N THR A 49 -16.99 0.57 -0.92
CA THR A 49 -16.46 1.85 -1.39
C THR A 49 -15.01 1.72 -1.84
N ALA A 50 -14.17 1.04 -1.05
CA ALA A 50 -12.77 0.81 -1.41
C ALA A 50 -12.65 0.06 -2.76
N ARG A 51 -13.44 -0.99 -2.98
CA ARG A 51 -13.45 -1.75 -4.23
C ARG A 51 -13.89 -0.90 -5.42
N GLN A 52 -14.98 -0.14 -5.26
CA GLN A 52 -15.50 0.71 -6.32
C GLN A 52 -14.51 1.80 -6.73
N ILE A 53 -13.91 2.48 -5.76
CA ILE A 53 -12.91 3.52 -6.00
C ILE A 53 -11.65 2.92 -6.60
N ALA A 54 -11.15 1.79 -6.09
CA ALA A 54 -9.98 1.11 -6.63
C ALA A 54 -10.18 0.72 -8.10
N GLN A 55 -11.33 0.16 -8.44
CA GLN A 55 -11.70 -0.16 -9.81
C GLN A 55 -11.70 1.10 -10.69
N SER A 56 -12.41 2.15 -10.28
CA SER A 56 -12.52 3.39 -11.05
C SER A 56 -11.16 4.07 -11.24
N THR A 57 -10.32 4.10 -10.21
CA THR A 57 -8.98 4.69 -10.26
C THR A 57 -8.04 3.87 -11.16
N ALA A 58 -8.03 2.55 -11.00
CA ALA A 58 -7.18 1.65 -11.80
C ALA A 58 -7.48 1.74 -13.30
N THR A 59 -8.76 1.93 -13.65
CA THR A 59 -9.23 1.98 -15.04
C THR A 59 -9.37 3.40 -15.59
N SER A 60 -9.11 4.42 -14.76
CA SER A 60 -9.39 5.84 -15.10
C SER A 60 -10.85 6.07 -15.52
N GLY A 61 -11.78 5.30 -14.92
CA GLY A 61 -13.22 5.38 -15.20
C GLY A 61 -13.64 4.79 -16.56
N THR A 62 -12.72 4.16 -17.30
CA THR A 62 -13.04 3.53 -18.59
C THR A 62 -13.31 2.03 -18.43
N PRO A 63 -14.23 1.45 -19.23
CA PRO A 63 -14.44 0.01 -19.23
C PRO A 63 -13.18 -0.73 -19.68
N GLU A 64 -12.83 -1.80 -18.98
CA GLU A 64 -11.70 -2.65 -19.34
C GLU A 64 -12.08 -3.68 -20.41
N SER A 65 -11.20 -3.86 -21.37
CA SER A 65 -11.33 -4.93 -22.34
C SER A 65 -10.90 -6.26 -21.72
N ASN A 66 -11.54 -7.35 -22.13
CA ASN A 66 -11.10 -8.70 -21.79
C ASN A 66 -9.69 -8.94 -22.36
N ILE A 67 -8.89 -9.69 -21.63
CA ILE A 67 -7.56 -10.09 -22.09
C ILE A 67 -7.71 -11.07 -23.26
N ASP A 68 -7.05 -10.75 -24.39
CA ASP A 68 -7.05 -11.60 -25.57
C ASP A 68 -6.52 -13.01 -25.21
N PRO A 69 -7.27 -14.08 -25.54
CA PRO A 69 -6.81 -15.45 -25.32
C PRO A 69 -5.43 -15.75 -25.94
N LYS A 70 -5.12 -15.12 -27.08
CA LYS A 70 -3.80 -15.25 -27.71
C LYS A 70 -2.68 -14.71 -26.85
N VAL A 71 -2.87 -13.53 -26.24
CA VAL A 71 -1.91 -12.93 -25.32
C VAL A 71 -1.71 -13.84 -24.10
N ARG A 72 -2.79 -14.42 -23.58
CA ARG A 72 -2.71 -15.39 -22.47
C ARG A 72 -1.81 -16.58 -22.82
N LEU A 73 -2.03 -17.20 -23.98
CA LEU A 73 -1.24 -18.33 -24.46
C LEU A 73 0.25 -17.95 -24.65
N GLU A 74 0.52 -16.77 -25.22
CA GLU A 74 1.90 -16.26 -25.37
C GLU A 74 2.60 -16.14 -24.02
N PHE A 75 1.93 -15.61 -22.99
CA PHE A 75 2.49 -15.51 -21.64
C PHE A 75 2.66 -16.89 -20.97
N GLU A 76 1.74 -17.83 -21.18
CA GLU A 76 1.86 -19.20 -20.66
C GLU A 76 3.09 -19.93 -21.25
N GLU A 77 3.37 -19.75 -22.54
CA GLU A 77 4.58 -20.30 -23.18
C GLU A 77 5.87 -19.69 -22.62
N LEU A 78 5.90 -18.35 -22.51
CA LEU A 78 7.05 -17.64 -21.94
C LEU A 78 7.25 -18.00 -20.46
N ALA A 79 6.18 -18.19 -19.68
CA ALA A 79 6.24 -18.52 -18.28
C ALA A 79 6.90 -19.89 -18.02
N ARG A 80 6.66 -20.89 -18.86
CA ARG A 80 7.33 -22.20 -18.74
C ARG A 80 8.84 -22.06 -18.87
N ILE A 81 9.31 -21.23 -19.82
CA ILE A 81 10.72 -20.96 -20.03
C ILE A 81 11.28 -20.17 -18.85
N ALA A 82 10.59 -19.11 -18.43
CA ALA A 82 11.00 -18.28 -17.31
C ALA A 82 11.12 -19.10 -16.00
N ALA A 83 10.11 -19.92 -15.67
CA ALA A 83 10.11 -20.77 -14.49
C ALA A 83 11.30 -21.72 -14.47
N MET A 84 11.57 -22.41 -15.58
CA MET A 84 12.73 -23.31 -15.70
C MET A 84 14.05 -22.57 -15.53
N GLN A 85 14.22 -21.41 -16.16
CA GLN A 85 15.46 -20.64 -16.08
C GLN A 85 15.68 -20.04 -14.69
N VAL A 86 14.63 -19.57 -14.04
CA VAL A 86 14.69 -19.07 -12.65
C VAL A 86 14.98 -20.21 -11.69
N GLN A 87 14.32 -21.37 -11.83
CA GLN A 87 14.54 -22.54 -10.98
C GLN A 87 16.01 -22.97 -10.97
N ILE A 88 16.65 -22.97 -12.14
CA ILE A 88 18.07 -23.35 -12.29
C ILE A 88 19.01 -22.21 -11.86
N GLY A 89 18.62 -20.95 -12.13
CA GLY A 89 19.51 -19.80 -12.04
C GLY A 89 19.52 -19.04 -10.73
N SER A 90 18.47 -19.18 -9.90
CA SER A 90 18.29 -18.37 -8.70
C SER A 90 19.10 -18.84 -7.48
N GLY A 91 19.52 -20.10 -7.44
CA GLY A 91 20.12 -20.73 -6.27
C GLY A 91 19.11 -21.12 -5.17
N ILE A 92 17.82 -20.74 -5.30
CA ILE A 92 16.76 -20.99 -4.32
C ILE A 92 15.95 -22.24 -4.67
N GLY A 93 16.12 -22.81 -5.86
CA GLY A 93 15.24 -23.82 -6.46
C GLY A 93 14.88 -24.99 -5.55
N ASP A 94 15.82 -25.50 -4.75
CA ASP A 94 15.58 -26.61 -3.84
C ASP A 94 14.68 -26.25 -2.63
N ARG A 95 14.53 -24.94 -2.32
CA ARG A 95 13.76 -24.44 -1.19
C ARG A 95 12.40 -23.92 -1.58
N CYS A 96 12.26 -23.43 -2.80
CA CYS A 96 11.02 -22.92 -3.34
C CYS A 96 10.92 -23.31 -4.82
N ASP A 97 10.18 -24.38 -5.09
CA ASP A 97 9.91 -24.86 -6.45
C ASP A 97 8.89 -23.96 -7.13
N ILE A 98 9.24 -23.48 -8.32
CA ILE A 98 8.35 -22.69 -9.18
C ILE A 98 8.06 -23.37 -10.52
N ILE A 99 8.51 -24.61 -10.71
CA ILE A 99 8.16 -25.38 -11.90
C ILE A 99 6.65 -25.57 -11.90
N GLY A 100 6.02 -25.21 -13.02
CA GLY A 100 4.54 -25.25 -13.14
C GLY A 100 3.83 -24.03 -12.57
N MET A 101 4.54 -22.97 -12.17
CA MET A 101 3.92 -21.69 -11.89
C MET A 101 3.17 -21.15 -13.10
N GLU A 102 1.96 -20.71 -12.87
CA GLU A 102 1.07 -20.18 -13.91
C GLU A 102 1.06 -18.65 -13.89
N PRO A 103 1.24 -17.99 -15.05
CA PRO A 103 1.00 -16.56 -15.14
C PRO A 103 -0.51 -16.33 -15.08
N ASP A 104 -0.94 -15.46 -14.18
CA ASP A 104 -2.33 -15.08 -14.10
C ASP A 104 -2.52 -13.68 -14.71
N MET A 105 -2.95 -13.68 -15.96
CA MET A 105 -3.15 -12.44 -16.69
C MET A 105 -4.37 -11.69 -16.14
N VAL A 106 -4.15 -10.51 -15.59
CA VAL A 106 -5.18 -9.67 -14.97
C VAL A 106 -5.25 -8.29 -15.60
N THR A 107 -6.42 -7.68 -15.53
CA THR A 107 -6.60 -6.25 -15.84
C THR A 107 -6.19 -5.39 -14.64
N PRO A 108 -5.93 -4.07 -14.82
CA PRO A 108 -5.68 -3.17 -13.69
C PRO A 108 -6.75 -3.21 -12.60
N GLY A 109 -8.04 -3.26 -12.98
CA GLY A 109 -9.13 -3.38 -12.02
C GLY A 109 -9.12 -4.70 -11.25
N GLN A 110 -8.85 -5.82 -11.93
CA GLN A 110 -8.70 -7.12 -11.27
C GLN A 110 -7.47 -7.16 -10.35
N CYS A 111 -6.36 -6.53 -10.75
CA CYS A 111 -5.18 -6.38 -9.91
C CYS A 111 -5.49 -5.58 -8.65
N ALA A 112 -6.24 -4.47 -8.78
CA ALA A 112 -6.67 -3.67 -7.65
C ALA A 112 -7.54 -4.46 -6.67
N GLN A 113 -8.52 -5.23 -7.16
CA GLN A 113 -9.38 -6.08 -6.31
C GLN A 113 -8.55 -7.11 -5.53
N ARG A 114 -7.64 -7.82 -6.20
CA ARG A 114 -6.74 -8.77 -5.53
C ARG A 114 -5.86 -8.10 -4.48
N THR A 115 -5.32 -6.94 -4.78
CA THR A 115 -4.47 -6.21 -3.84
C THR A 115 -5.24 -5.80 -2.59
N LEU A 116 -6.51 -5.39 -2.73
CA LEU A 116 -7.40 -5.13 -1.59
C LEU A 116 -7.66 -6.38 -0.77
N ASP A 117 -7.88 -7.52 -1.41
CA ASP A 117 -8.19 -8.78 -0.72
C ASP A 117 -6.94 -9.35 -0.03
N ASP A 118 -5.79 -9.37 -0.71
CA ASP A 118 -4.52 -9.90 -0.18
C ASP A 118 -4.00 -9.11 1.03
N TYR A 119 -4.12 -7.78 0.99
CA TYR A 119 -3.64 -6.89 2.07
C TYR A 119 -4.77 -6.36 2.96
N ARG A 120 -5.92 -7.01 2.94
CA ARG A 120 -7.06 -6.62 3.79
C ARG A 120 -6.71 -6.48 5.27
N PRO A 121 -5.97 -7.41 5.91
CA PRO A 121 -5.53 -7.26 7.29
C PRO A 121 -4.68 -6.00 7.49
N LEU A 122 -3.69 -5.77 6.62
CA LEU A 122 -2.79 -4.62 6.70
C LEU A 122 -3.53 -3.28 6.60
N PHE A 123 -4.47 -3.16 5.67
CA PHE A 123 -5.29 -1.96 5.54
C PHE A 123 -6.25 -1.78 6.72
N THR A 124 -6.74 -2.88 7.30
CA THR A 124 -7.58 -2.83 8.51
C THR A 124 -6.77 -2.31 9.69
N ASP A 125 -5.54 -2.79 9.87
CA ASP A 125 -4.62 -2.32 10.92
C ASP A 125 -4.28 -0.85 10.74
N LEU A 126 -4.01 -0.42 9.50
CA LEU A 126 -3.78 0.98 9.15
C LEU A 126 -4.96 1.87 9.52
N ALA A 127 -6.17 1.48 9.10
CA ALA A 127 -7.38 2.25 9.41
C ALA A 127 -7.68 2.30 10.91
N THR A 128 -7.39 1.21 11.63
CA THR A 128 -7.54 1.17 13.09
C THR A 128 -6.54 2.09 13.77
N ALA A 129 -5.29 2.08 13.32
CA ALA A 129 -4.23 2.93 13.86
C ALA A 129 -4.50 4.43 13.60
N LEU A 130 -4.99 4.77 12.40
CA LEU A 130 -5.34 6.14 12.02
C LEU A 130 -6.66 6.62 12.65
N GLY A 131 -7.59 5.71 12.95
CA GLY A 131 -8.85 6.04 13.62
C GLY A 131 -8.68 6.48 15.07
N GLY A 132 -7.49 6.31 15.65
CA GLY A 132 -7.16 6.66 17.03
C GLY A 132 -7.93 5.85 18.08
N PRO A 133 -7.53 5.85 19.35
CA PRO A 133 -8.40 5.38 20.41
C PRO A 133 -9.63 6.27 20.42
N ARG A 134 -10.83 5.68 20.39
CA ARG A 134 -12.02 6.37 20.88
C ARG A 134 -11.64 6.84 22.28
N THR A 135 -11.46 8.13 22.45
CA THR A 135 -11.41 8.69 23.78
C THR A 135 -12.70 8.25 24.45
N ASP A 136 -12.62 7.23 25.29
CA ASP A 136 -13.61 7.03 26.31
C ASP A 136 -13.67 8.37 27.05
N SER A 137 -14.76 9.07 26.85
CA SER A 137 -15.09 10.31 27.56
C SER A 137 -15.32 9.95 29.03
N GLY A 138 -14.25 9.54 29.69
CA GLY A 138 -14.16 9.28 31.12
C GLY A 138 -13.51 10.47 31.79
N ASN A 139 -14.28 11.57 31.90
CA ASN A 139 -14.41 12.40 33.09
C ASN A 139 -15.21 13.67 32.76
N GLY A 140 -16.45 13.69 33.11
CA GLY A 140 -17.27 14.69 33.74
C GLY A 140 -16.98 16.18 33.54
N GLU A 141 -16.69 16.64 32.30
CA GLU A 141 -16.97 18.03 31.95
C GLU A 141 -17.91 17.96 30.74
N SER A 142 -19.03 18.61 30.86
CA SER A 142 -20.16 18.66 29.94
C SER A 142 -19.65 19.00 28.52
N ALA A 143 -19.42 17.97 27.72
CA ALA A 143 -19.15 18.13 26.29
C ALA A 143 -20.37 18.87 25.70
N ASP A 144 -20.08 19.96 25.01
CA ASP A 144 -21.10 20.73 24.29
C ASP A 144 -21.83 19.74 23.35
N PRO A 145 -23.20 19.69 23.36
CA PRO A 145 -23.96 18.79 22.50
C PRO A 145 -23.58 18.88 21.02
N MET A 146 -23.07 20.03 20.58
CA MET A 146 -22.55 20.27 19.25
C MET A 146 -21.26 19.49 19.00
N SER A 147 -20.37 19.40 19.99
CA SER A 147 -19.10 18.65 19.93
C SER A 147 -19.35 17.14 19.89
N GLU A 148 -20.32 16.63 20.66
CA GLU A 148 -20.73 15.22 20.59
C GLU A 148 -21.35 14.86 19.24
N MET A 149 -22.21 15.73 18.69
CA MET A 149 -22.81 15.52 17.37
C MET A 149 -21.73 15.52 16.28
N PHE A 150 -20.73 16.40 16.36
CA PHE A 150 -19.64 16.47 15.40
C PHE A 150 -18.73 15.23 15.48
N THR A 151 -18.44 14.77 16.68
CA THR A 151 -17.65 13.55 16.92
C THR A 151 -18.35 12.31 16.38
N ASN A 152 -19.66 12.20 16.61
CA ASN A 152 -20.48 11.12 16.09
C ASN A 152 -20.57 11.14 14.55
N LEU A 153 -20.73 12.32 13.94
CA LEU A 153 -20.75 12.47 12.48
C LEU A 153 -19.41 12.10 11.85
N THR A 154 -18.30 12.56 12.44
CA THR A 154 -16.95 12.25 11.99
C THR A 154 -16.66 10.74 12.11
N GLY A 155 -17.04 10.14 13.24
CA GLY A 155 -16.90 8.68 13.44
C GLY A 155 -17.72 7.84 12.46
N MET A 156 -18.87 8.36 12.01
CA MET A 156 -19.73 7.71 11.02
C MET A 156 -19.15 7.80 9.60
N LEU A 157 -18.50 8.92 9.25
CA LEU A 157 -17.90 9.13 7.93
C LEU A 157 -16.51 8.51 7.80
N ALA A 158 -15.79 8.27 8.90
CA ALA A 158 -14.43 7.76 8.90
C ALA A 158 -14.25 6.45 8.10
N PRO A 159 -15.10 5.40 8.24
CA PRO A 159 -14.96 4.17 7.45
C PRO A 159 -15.13 4.39 5.95
N MET A 160 -16.01 5.30 5.54
CA MET A 160 -16.23 5.64 4.12
C MET A 160 -15.02 6.39 3.56
N THR A 161 -14.53 7.40 4.29
CA THR A 161 -13.33 8.17 3.90
C THR A 161 -12.12 7.25 3.80
N MET A 162 -11.95 6.35 4.77
CA MET A 162 -10.87 5.36 4.74
C MET A 162 -11.02 4.39 3.55
N GLY A 163 -12.25 3.97 3.24
CA GLY A 163 -12.54 3.18 2.04
C GLY A 163 -12.14 3.89 0.75
N MET A 164 -12.47 5.19 0.62
CA MET A 164 -12.06 5.99 -0.54
C MET A 164 -10.54 6.13 -0.62
N THR A 165 -9.87 6.40 0.50
CA THR A 165 -8.42 6.55 0.56
C THR A 165 -7.72 5.26 0.15
N VAL A 166 -8.02 4.14 0.80
CA VAL A 166 -7.43 2.82 0.48
C VAL A 166 -7.74 2.43 -0.96
N GLY A 167 -8.97 2.66 -1.42
CA GLY A 167 -9.37 2.38 -2.80
C GLY A 167 -8.56 3.18 -3.81
N SER A 168 -8.43 4.49 -3.63
CA SER A 168 -7.61 5.35 -4.51
C SER A 168 -6.16 4.90 -4.54
N MET A 169 -5.57 4.63 -3.37
CA MET A 169 -4.20 4.16 -3.23
C MET A 169 -3.95 2.88 -4.04
N VAL A 170 -4.77 1.86 -3.82
CA VAL A 170 -4.61 0.58 -4.50
C VAL A 170 -4.88 0.70 -6.00
N GLY A 171 -5.85 1.53 -6.39
CA GLY A 171 -6.13 1.83 -7.79
C GLY A 171 -4.95 2.48 -8.52
N LEU A 172 -4.27 3.44 -7.89
CA LEU A 172 -3.07 4.09 -8.43
C LEU A 172 -1.90 3.10 -8.62
N ILE A 173 -1.67 2.21 -7.63
CA ILE A 173 -0.66 1.15 -7.75
C ILE A 173 -1.01 0.25 -8.94
N ALA A 174 -2.23 -0.29 -8.99
CA ALA A 174 -2.65 -1.24 -10.02
C ALA A 174 -2.60 -0.64 -11.43
N LYS A 175 -2.94 0.66 -11.57
CA LYS A 175 -2.90 1.38 -12.86
C LYS A 175 -1.54 1.32 -13.54
N ARG A 176 -0.46 1.27 -12.77
CA ARG A 176 0.90 1.29 -13.29
C ARG A 176 1.66 -0.02 -13.08
N SER A 177 1.17 -0.96 -12.29
CA SER A 177 1.88 -2.22 -12.03
C SER A 177 2.09 -3.04 -13.29
N LEU A 178 3.27 -3.66 -13.41
CA LEU A 178 3.56 -4.68 -14.42
C LEU A 178 3.18 -6.07 -13.91
N GLY A 179 3.40 -6.30 -12.61
CA GLY A 179 3.08 -7.53 -11.93
C GLY A 179 2.72 -7.30 -10.46
N GLN A 180 2.46 -8.39 -9.74
CA GLN A 180 1.99 -8.32 -8.35
C GLN A 180 3.06 -7.83 -7.36
N TYR A 181 4.36 -7.91 -7.71
CA TYR A 181 5.48 -7.51 -6.87
C TYR A 181 6.05 -6.13 -7.21
N ASP A 182 5.35 -5.32 -8.02
CA ASP A 182 5.69 -3.90 -8.16
C ASP A 182 5.51 -3.15 -6.84
N LEU A 183 4.51 -3.52 -6.02
CA LEU A 183 4.52 -3.25 -4.59
C LEU A 183 5.40 -4.31 -3.91
N PRO A 184 6.54 -3.95 -3.29
CA PRO A 184 7.52 -4.91 -2.80
C PRO A 184 7.09 -5.57 -1.47
N LEU A 185 5.89 -6.13 -1.46
CA LEU A 185 5.30 -6.82 -0.32
C LEU A 185 5.01 -8.29 -0.66
N PRO A 186 5.19 -9.20 0.30
CA PRO A 186 4.80 -10.60 0.12
C PRO A 186 3.31 -10.73 -0.15
N ARG A 187 2.95 -11.64 -1.04
CA ARG A 187 1.55 -12.04 -1.29
C ARG A 187 1.24 -13.33 -0.55
N PRO A 188 -0.04 -13.66 -0.33
CA PRO A 188 -0.44 -14.98 0.15
C PRO A 188 0.18 -16.08 -0.70
N PRO A 189 0.61 -17.21 -0.10
CA PRO A 189 1.21 -18.32 -0.84
C PRO A 189 0.26 -18.85 -1.92
N GLY A 190 0.81 -19.16 -3.09
CA GLY A 190 0.06 -19.68 -4.23
C GLY A 190 0.97 -20.11 -5.36
N ASN A 191 0.41 -20.72 -6.39
CA ASN A 191 1.12 -21.17 -7.59
C ASN A 191 0.86 -20.26 -8.81
N ARG A 192 0.30 -19.09 -8.61
CA ARG A 192 -0.05 -18.14 -9.67
C ARG A 192 0.53 -16.77 -9.37
N VAL A 193 1.07 -16.14 -10.41
CA VAL A 193 1.64 -14.79 -10.34
C VAL A 193 0.84 -13.87 -11.25
N ALA A 194 0.26 -12.81 -10.69
CA ALA A 194 -0.52 -11.84 -11.45
C ALA A 194 0.37 -10.94 -12.30
N LEU A 195 0.00 -10.78 -13.58
CA LEU A 195 0.70 -9.97 -14.58
C LEU A 195 -0.29 -9.10 -15.36
N LEU A 196 0.09 -7.87 -15.65
CA LEU A 196 -0.74 -6.92 -16.37
C LEU A 196 -0.22 -6.73 -17.80
N ALA A 197 -0.64 -7.60 -18.74
CA ALA A 197 -0.15 -7.60 -20.11
C ALA A 197 -0.21 -6.22 -20.78
N HIS A 198 -1.33 -5.50 -20.59
CA HIS A 198 -1.49 -4.16 -21.17
C HIS A 198 -0.41 -3.18 -20.67
N ASN A 199 -0.12 -3.19 -19.38
CA ASN A 199 0.88 -2.32 -18.78
C ASN A 199 2.31 -2.73 -19.21
N ILE A 200 2.56 -4.04 -19.32
CA ILE A 200 3.85 -4.58 -19.79
C ILE A 200 4.11 -4.16 -21.23
N ASP A 201 3.13 -4.33 -22.11
CA ASP A 201 3.24 -3.93 -23.51
C ASP A 201 3.33 -2.41 -23.68
N GLY A 202 2.60 -1.64 -22.86
CA GLY A 202 2.70 -0.18 -22.77
C GLY A 202 4.10 0.26 -22.36
N PHE A 203 4.66 -0.34 -21.30
CA PHE A 203 6.03 -0.06 -20.87
C PHE A 203 7.06 -0.37 -21.95
N ALA A 204 6.90 -1.47 -22.69
CA ALA A 204 7.76 -1.76 -23.83
C ALA A 204 7.70 -0.67 -24.90
N SER A 205 6.49 -0.19 -25.22
CA SER A 205 6.27 0.88 -26.21
C SER A 205 6.83 2.22 -25.76
N ASP A 206 6.58 2.62 -24.52
CA ASP A 206 6.99 3.93 -23.95
C ASP A 206 8.52 4.08 -23.90
N TRP A 207 9.25 2.96 -23.72
CA TRP A 207 10.70 2.95 -23.62
C TRP A 207 11.40 2.42 -24.88
N ASP A 208 10.66 2.23 -25.97
CA ASP A 208 11.19 1.69 -27.25
C ASP A 208 12.00 0.40 -27.01
N LEU A 209 11.40 -0.58 -26.30
CA LEU A 209 11.98 -1.86 -25.96
C LEU A 209 11.31 -2.99 -26.74
N PRO A 210 12.01 -4.10 -27.05
CA PRO A 210 11.40 -5.27 -27.66
C PRO A 210 10.33 -5.86 -26.73
N ARG A 211 9.09 -5.93 -27.21
CA ARG A 211 7.93 -6.35 -26.42
C ARG A 211 8.10 -7.73 -25.80
N ASP A 212 8.56 -8.70 -26.57
CA ASP A 212 8.69 -10.08 -26.09
C ASP A 212 9.81 -10.22 -25.06
N ASP A 213 10.91 -9.46 -25.21
CA ASP A 213 11.97 -9.38 -24.22
C ASP A 213 11.47 -8.76 -22.89
N VAL A 214 10.65 -7.70 -22.98
CA VAL A 214 10.05 -7.07 -21.77
C VAL A 214 9.07 -8.02 -21.07
N ARG A 215 8.26 -8.76 -21.81
CA ARG A 215 7.37 -9.79 -21.27
C ARG A 215 8.15 -10.88 -20.53
N MET A 216 9.19 -11.41 -21.18
CA MET A 216 10.07 -12.43 -20.58
C MET A 216 10.82 -11.88 -19.35
N TRP A 217 11.35 -10.67 -19.43
CA TRP A 217 12.03 -10.03 -18.30
C TRP A 217 11.10 -9.84 -17.10
N THR A 218 9.86 -9.40 -17.35
CA THR A 218 8.85 -9.23 -16.29
C THR A 218 8.51 -10.56 -15.63
N LEU A 219 8.29 -11.60 -16.41
CA LEU A 219 8.06 -12.96 -15.89
C LEU A 219 9.23 -13.43 -15.00
N VAL A 220 10.46 -13.29 -15.48
CA VAL A 220 11.65 -13.66 -14.70
C VAL A 220 11.70 -12.90 -13.38
N ARG A 221 11.50 -11.58 -13.40
CA ARG A 221 11.51 -10.74 -12.20
C ARG A 221 10.42 -11.14 -11.20
N GLU A 222 9.20 -11.32 -11.68
CA GLU A 222 8.07 -11.71 -10.83
C GLU A 222 8.28 -13.12 -10.22
N PHE A 223 8.80 -14.07 -10.97
CA PHE A 223 9.10 -15.42 -10.49
C PHE A 223 10.27 -15.44 -9.49
N VAL A 224 11.32 -14.68 -9.74
CA VAL A 224 12.43 -14.51 -8.78
C VAL A 224 11.91 -13.93 -7.47
N THR A 225 11.13 -12.87 -7.53
CA THR A 225 10.59 -12.23 -6.34
C THR A 225 9.62 -13.16 -5.61
N HIS A 226 8.82 -13.94 -6.36
CA HIS A 226 7.96 -14.98 -5.79
C HIS A 226 8.75 -16.05 -5.04
N GLN A 227 9.88 -16.54 -5.60
CA GLN A 227 10.76 -17.48 -4.91
C GLN A 227 11.34 -16.89 -3.62
N ILE A 228 11.82 -15.64 -3.65
CA ILE A 228 12.37 -14.96 -2.47
C ILE A 228 11.31 -14.88 -1.35
N TYR A 229 10.10 -14.47 -1.68
CA TYR A 229 8.99 -14.42 -0.72
C TYR A 229 8.38 -15.81 -0.40
N GLY A 230 8.69 -16.82 -1.18
CA GLY A 230 8.42 -18.22 -0.87
C GLY A 230 9.23 -18.72 0.33
N LEU A 231 10.37 -18.09 0.63
CA LEU A 231 11.13 -18.33 1.84
C LEU A 231 10.37 -17.75 3.05
N GLY A 232 9.86 -18.63 3.91
CA GLY A 232 8.97 -18.27 5.03
C GLY A 232 9.55 -17.19 5.92
N HIS A 233 10.83 -17.30 6.30
CA HIS A 233 11.49 -16.34 7.19
C HIS A 233 11.63 -14.94 6.57
N VAL A 234 11.86 -14.82 5.24
CA VAL A 234 11.90 -13.53 4.53
C VAL A 234 10.52 -12.90 4.51
N ARG A 235 9.52 -13.68 4.08
CA ARG A 235 8.12 -13.25 4.06
C ARG A 235 7.65 -12.75 5.42
N ASP A 236 7.89 -13.54 6.46
CA ASP A 236 7.41 -13.25 7.82
C ASP A 236 8.14 -12.05 8.42
N ALA A 237 9.43 -11.86 8.11
CA ALA A 237 10.19 -10.69 8.53
C ALA A 237 9.64 -9.40 7.89
N VAL A 238 9.35 -9.39 6.58
CA VAL A 238 8.77 -8.22 5.90
C VAL A 238 7.36 -7.95 6.45
N ASN A 239 6.49 -8.96 6.53
CA ASN A 239 5.12 -8.79 7.02
C ASN A 239 5.09 -8.25 8.45
N SER A 240 5.92 -8.80 9.35
CA SER A 240 5.98 -8.36 10.75
C SER A 240 6.42 -6.91 10.88
N LEU A 241 7.44 -6.49 10.11
CA LEU A 241 7.95 -5.11 10.16
C LEU A 241 6.95 -4.12 9.55
N VAL A 242 6.31 -4.47 8.44
CA VAL A 242 5.28 -3.63 7.81
C VAL A 242 4.05 -3.50 8.72
N SER A 243 3.56 -4.59 9.28
CA SER A 243 2.44 -4.55 10.24
C SER A 243 2.78 -3.74 11.48
N ALA A 244 3.99 -3.89 12.03
CA ALA A 244 4.45 -3.09 13.18
C ALA A 244 4.55 -1.60 12.82
N HIS A 245 5.07 -1.26 11.63
CA HIS A 245 5.16 0.11 11.13
C HIS A 245 3.77 0.74 11.00
N VAL A 246 2.82 0.03 10.40
CA VAL A 246 1.44 0.47 10.20
C VAL A 246 0.71 0.61 11.55
N ALA A 247 0.87 -0.35 12.46
CA ALA A 247 0.26 -0.29 13.79
C ALA A 247 0.84 0.82 14.70
N ALA A 248 2.02 1.34 14.36
CA ALA A 248 2.66 2.42 15.10
C ALA A 248 2.14 3.83 14.75
N PHE A 249 1.26 3.97 13.77
CA PHE A 249 0.61 5.27 13.49
C PHE A 249 -0.17 5.76 14.70
N ARG A 250 -0.02 7.06 15.00
CA ARG A 250 -0.82 7.75 16.03
C ARG A 250 -1.20 9.12 15.48
N PRO A 251 -2.49 9.38 15.19
CA PRO A 251 -2.94 10.69 14.77
C PRO A 251 -2.58 11.75 15.83
N ASP A 252 -2.03 12.87 15.40
CA ASP A 252 -1.82 14.01 16.27
C ASP A 252 -3.00 14.98 16.14
N PRO A 253 -3.92 15.04 17.15
CA PRO A 253 -5.05 15.96 17.13
C PRO A 253 -4.60 17.42 17.13
N HIS A 254 -3.43 17.73 17.69
CA HIS A 254 -2.90 19.10 17.75
C HIS A 254 -2.42 19.56 16.38
N ALA A 255 -1.72 18.71 15.61
CA ALA A 255 -1.29 19.04 14.26
C ALA A 255 -2.49 19.26 13.31
N ILE A 256 -3.57 18.53 13.51
CA ILE A 256 -4.84 18.74 12.77
C ILE A 256 -5.49 20.07 13.18
N SER A 257 -5.56 20.35 14.49
CA SER A 257 -6.12 21.60 15.01
C SER A 257 -5.33 22.84 14.61
N GLU A 258 -4.00 22.76 14.60
CA GLU A 258 -3.13 23.84 14.16
C GLU A 258 -3.31 24.16 12.67
N LYS A 259 -3.45 23.15 11.83
CA LYS A 259 -3.74 23.35 10.40
C LYS A 259 -5.16 23.86 10.17
N LEU A 260 -6.13 23.43 10.97
CA LEU A 260 -7.49 23.98 10.93
C LEU A 260 -7.54 25.45 11.39
N SER A 261 -6.74 25.83 12.38
CA SER A 261 -6.69 27.22 12.88
C SER A 261 -6.02 28.20 11.91
N THR A 262 -5.22 27.71 10.96
CA THR A 262 -4.67 28.54 9.87
C THR A 262 -5.69 28.87 8.78
N ILE A 263 -6.89 28.27 8.82
CA ILE A 263 -7.98 28.55 7.90
C ILE A 263 -8.83 29.69 8.51
N GLU A 264 -8.38 30.91 8.34
CA GLU A 264 -9.14 32.12 8.65
C GLU A 264 -10.25 32.33 7.60
N SER A 265 -11.37 31.62 7.68
CA SER A 265 -12.56 31.99 6.93
C SER A 265 -13.80 31.98 7.82
N SER A 266 -14.41 33.13 7.91
CA SER A 266 -15.66 33.36 8.66
C SER A 266 -16.89 32.92 7.88
N ASP A 267 -16.75 32.35 6.69
CA ASP A 267 -17.86 31.92 5.84
C ASP A 267 -18.05 30.39 5.94
N PRO A 268 -19.23 29.91 6.32
CA PRO A 268 -19.53 28.47 6.43
C PRO A 268 -19.34 27.68 5.14
N THR A 269 -19.49 28.32 3.97
CA THR A 269 -19.31 27.70 2.66
C THR A 269 -17.83 27.44 2.37
N ASP A 270 -16.95 28.39 2.73
CA ASP A 270 -15.50 28.27 2.60
C ASP A 270 -14.93 27.26 3.61
N MET A 271 -15.55 27.15 4.80
CA MET A 271 -15.16 26.18 5.81
C MET A 271 -15.48 24.74 5.34
N MET A 272 -16.63 24.54 4.71
CA MET A 272 -17.01 23.24 4.14
C MET A 272 -16.10 22.86 2.95
N ALA A 273 -15.77 23.79 2.07
CA ALA A 273 -14.87 23.58 0.95
C ALA A 273 -13.42 23.33 1.44
N SER A 274 -13.01 23.96 2.53
CA SER A 274 -11.70 23.75 3.15
C SER A 274 -11.62 22.41 3.88
N LEU A 275 -12.68 22.01 4.59
CA LEU A 275 -12.83 20.67 5.15
C LEU A 275 -12.79 19.60 4.06
N GLN A 276 -13.46 19.83 2.93
CA GLN A 276 -13.47 18.90 1.81
C GLN A 276 -12.10 18.80 1.14
N ARG A 277 -11.33 19.89 1.07
CA ARG A 277 -9.92 19.88 0.62
C ARG A 277 -9.00 19.15 1.59
N ILE A 278 -9.13 19.38 2.89
CA ILE A 278 -8.36 18.70 3.93
C ILE A 278 -8.67 17.20 3.96
N LEU A 279 -9.95 16.82 3.85
CA LEU A 279 -10.41 15.43 3.78
C LEU A 279 -10.06 14.77 2.44
N GLY A 280 -9.84 15.56 1.40
CA GLY A 280 -9.42 15.09 0.08
C GLY A 280 -7.89 15.11 -0.15
N ASP A 281 -7.12 15.70 0.77
CA ASP A 281 -5.66 15.71 0.72
C ASP A 281 -5.11 14.60 1.63
N PRO A 282 -4.60 13.51 1.03
CA PRO A 282 -4.07 12.39 1.78
C PRO A 282 -2.90 12.78 2.71
N GLU A 283 -2.07 13.74 2.34
CA GLU A 283 -0.96 14.21 3.19
C GLU A 283 -1.43 15.02 4.40
N LEU A 284 -2.55 15.72 4.26
CA LEU A 284 -3.16 16.45 5.38
C LEU A 284 -3.92 15.52 6.33
N LEU A 285 -4.59 14.49 5.79
CA LEU A 285 -5.23 13.44 6.62
C LEU A 285 -4.20 12.60 7.40
N LEU A 286 -3.06 12.40 6.78
CA LEU A 286 -1.91 11.73 7.39
C LEU A 286 -0.99 12.73 8.10
N GLY A 287 -1.49 13.83 8.56
CA GLY A 287 -0.83 14.67 9.57
C GLY A 287 -0.33 13.82 10.75
N ALA A 288 -0.21 12.52 10.47
CA ALA A 288 0.44 11.51 11.23
C ALA A 288 1.88 11.93 11.42
N VAL A 289 2.12 12.56 12.55
CA VAL A 289 3.46 12.75 13.07
C VAL A 289 4.10 11.38 13.09
N ARG A 290 5.23 11.23 12.43
CA ARG A 290 6.09 10.06 12.58
C ARG A 290 6.28 9.80 14.05
N THR A 291 5.91 8.61 14.48
CA THR A 291 6.12 8.24 15.88
C THR A 291 7.57 7.80 16.10
N PRO A 292 8.13 8.00 17.30
CA PRO A 292 9.46 7.45 17.64
C PRO A 292 9.57 5.94 17.43
N GLU A 293 8.46 5.23 17.47
CA GLU A 293 8.41 3.79 17.21
C GLU A 293 8.63 3.49 15.72
N GLN A 294 8.01 4.25 14.81
CA GLN A 294 8.27 4.13 13.38
C GLN A 294 9.72 4.46 13.03
N ASP A 295 10.32 5.46 13.68
CA ASP A 295 11.72 5.80 13.46
C ASP A 295 12.69 4.68 13.92
N ARG A 296 12.31 3.89 14.93
CA ARG A 296 13.07 2.70 15.35
C ARG A 296 12.92 1.51 14.40
N LEU A 297 11.72 1.32 13.83
CA LEU A 297 11.44 0.23 12.89
C LEU A 297 12.03 0.48 11.50
N ARG A 298 12.09 1.75 11.10
CA ARG A 298 12.47 2.18 9.75
C ARG A 298 13.80 1.61 9.26
N PRO A 299 14.93 1.70 9.99
CA PRO A 299 16.21 1.21 9.48
C PRO A 299 16.18 -0.30 9.19
N ARG A 300 15.45 -1.07 9.99
CA ARG A 300 15.34 -2.51 9.81
C ARG A 300 14.44 -2.89 8.63
N LEU A 301 13.34 -2.17 8.46
CA LEU A 301 12.43 -2.34 7.32
C LEU A 301 13.14 -1.96 6.01
N ASP A 302 13.80 -0.80 5.99
CA ASP A 302 14.57 -0.33 4.84
C ASP A 302 15.68 -1.33 4.46
N THR A 303 16.37 -1.92 5.44
CA THR A 303 17.41 -2.94 5.20
C THR A 303 16.83 -4.17 4.51
N ILE A 304 15.76 -4.76 5.05
CA ILE A 304 15.17 -5.98 4.48
C ILE A 304 14.64 -5.73 3.08
N LEU A 305 13.94 -4.62 2.85
CA LEU A 305 13.44 -4.27 1.52
C LEU A 305 14.58 -4.03 0.52
N SER A 306 15.65 -3.34 0.94
CA SER A 306 16.84 -3.13 0.10
C SER A 306 17.50 -4.45 -0.29
N VAL A 307 17.62 -5.39 0.65
CA VAL A 307 18.16 -6.74 0.37
C VAL A 307 17.30 -7.50 -0.61
N VAL A 308 15.97 -7.55 -0.38
CA VAL A 308 15.04 -8.26 -1.27
C VAL A 308 15.08 -7.69 -2.68
N ILE A 309 15.11 -6.36 -2.81
CA ILE A 309 15.17 -5.68 -4.11
C ILE A 309 16.52 -5.93 -4.79
N GLY A 310 17.62 -5.73 -4.09
CA GLY A 310 18.96 -5.96 -4.63
C GLY A 310 19.18 -7.41 -5.07
N TRP A 311 18.69 -8.34 -4.27
CA TRP A 311 18.73 -9.77 -4.57
C TRP A 311 17.83 -10.13 -5.76
N SER A 312 16.60 -9.62 -5.81
CA SER A 312 15.69 -9.81 -6.94
C SER A 312 16.29 -9.23 -8.23
N ASP A 313 16.82 -8.00 -8.19
CA ASP A 313 17.43 -7.35 -9.36
C ASP A 313 18.69 -8.12 -9.82
N TYR A 314 19.57 -8.55 -8.90
CA TYR A 314 20.75 -9.33 -9.23
C TYR A 314 20.39 -10.66 -9.90
N THR A 315 19.46 -11.42 -9.32
CA THR A 315 19.05 -12.72 -9.86
C THR A 315 18.31 -12.57 -11.19
N THR A 316 17.50 -11.53 -11.34
CA THR A 316 16.82 -11.21 -12.61
C THR A 316 17.83 -10.87 -13.70
N ASP A 317 18.86 -10.08 -13.39
CA ASP A 317 19.94 -9.74 -14.32
C ASP A 317 20.74 -10.99 -14.71
N LEU A 318 21.03 -11.88 -13.74
CA LEU A 318 21.76 -13.13 -13.97
C LEU A 318 20.99 -14.10 -14.88
N VAL A 319 19.71 -14.31 -14.61
CA VAL A 319 18.84 -15.18 -15.41
C VAL A 319 18.55 -14.54 -16.77
N GLY A 320 18.17 -13.26 -16.78
CA GLY A 320 17.89 -12.50 -18.00
C GLY A 320 19.09 -12.45 -18.95
N GLY A 321 20.31 -12.35 -18.41
CA GLY A 321 21.56 -12.37 -19.22
C GLY A 321 21.77 -13.63 -20.04
N ARG A 322 21.09 -14.73 -19.69
CA ARG A 322 21.17 -16.01 -20.42
C ARG A 322 20.17 -16.15 -21.55
N ILE A 323 19.05 -15.41 -21.49
CA ILE A 323 17.88 -15.65 -22.36
C ILE A 323 17.42 -14.40 -23.13
N LEU A 324 17.90 -13.21 -22.79
CA LEU A 324 17.50 -11.96 -23.42
C LEU A 324 18.66 -11.34 -24.21
N GLY A 325 18.31 -10.67 -25.31
CA GLY A 325 19.33 -10.04 -26.17
C GLY A 325 19.99 -8.81 -25.54
N ASN A 326 19.23 -8.00 -24.81
CA ASN A 326 19.72 -6.80 -24.12
C ASN A 326 19.00 -6.55 -22.78
N PRO A 327 19.21 -7.42 -21.77
CA PRO A 327 18.53 -7.31 -20.49
C PRO A 327 18.90 -6.03 -19.73
N ALA A 328 20.11 -5.51 -19.89
CA ALA A 328 20.56 -4.32 -19.18
C ALA A 328 19.73 -3.05 -19.51
N ARG A 329 19.31 -2.92 -20.78
CA ARG A 329 18.44 -1.78 -21.20
C ARG A 329 17.06 -1.86 -20.54
N ILE A 330 16.50 -3.06 -20.46
CA ILE A 330 15.20 -3.30 -19.83
C ILE A 330 15.29 -3.05 -18.32
N ALA A 331 16.33 -3.62 -17.67
CA ALA A 331 16.56 -3.44 -16.25
C ALA A 331 16.77 -1.97 -15.86
N GLU A 332 17.51 -1.20 -16.67
CA GLU A 332 17.69 0.24 -16.44
C GLU A 332 16.36 1.01 -16.59
N ALA A 333 15.59 0.73 -17.62
CA ALA A 333 14.26 1.35 -17.81
C ALA A 333 13.32 1.02 -16.63
N ALA A 334 13.32 -0.23 -16.16
CA ALA A 334 12.52 -0.67 -15.03
C ALA A 334 12.94 0.00 -13.71
N ARG A 335 14.26 0.18 -13.46
CA ARG A 335 14.78 0.91 -12.30
C ARG A 335 14.35 2.38 -12.32
N ARG A 336 14.49 3.05 -13.46
CA ARG A 336 14.03 4.45 -13.62
C ARG A 336 12.53 4.56 -13.37
N ARG A 337 11.74 3.70 -14.00
CA ARG A 337 10.28 3.67 -13.79
C ARG A 337 9.89 3.46 -12.31
N ARG A 338 10.63 2.64 -11.55
CA ARG A 338 10.40 2.42 -10.11
C ARG A 338 10.64 3.70 -9.31
N ILE A 339 11.72 4.44 -9.62
CA ILE A 339 12.10 5.67 -8.92
C ILE A 339 11.19 6.83 -9.30
N ASP A 340 10.78 6.93 -10.58
CA ASP A 340 9.96 8.01 -11.12
C ASP A 340 8.45 7.79 -10.86
N GLY A 341 8.11 7.09 -9.80
CA GLY A 341 6.78 6.59 -9.45
C GLY A 341 5.65 7.61 -9.34
N GLY A 342 5.97 8.90 -9.28
CA GLY A 342 5.03 9.99 -9.01
C GLY A 342 4.71 10.15 -7.52
N GLU A 343 4.34 11.36 -7.11
CA GLU A 343 4.10 11.71 -5.69
C GLU A 343 2.98 10.89 -5.06
N GLU A 344 1.91 10.63 -5.82
CA GLU A 344 0.75 9.87 -5.35
C GLU A 344 1.11 8.43 -4.95
N THR A 345 1.93 7.75 -5.78
CA THR A 345 2.38 6.38 -5.46
C THR A 345 3.40 6.38 -4.31
N ALA A 346 4.33 7.35 -4.32
CA ALA A 346 5.29 7.51 -3.24
C ALA A 346 4.63 7.75 -1.88
N PHE A 347 3.49 8.42 -1.87
CA PHE A 347 2.68 8.62 -0.67
C PHE A 347 2.16 7.29 -0.12
N VAL A 348 1.56 6.44 -0.97
CA VAL A 348 1.08 5.10 -0.57
C VAL A 348 2.21 4.25 0.00
N GLU A 349 3.33 4.23 -0.71
CA GLU A 349 4.52 3.48 -0.30
C GLU A 349 5.06 3.99 1.05
N ARG A 350 5.08 5.30 1.26
CA ARG A 350 5.48 5.92 2.55
C ARG A 350 4.55 5.53 3.68
N LEU A 351 3.25 5.45 3.42
CA LEU A 351 2.24 5.08 4.40
C LEU A 351 2.41 3.64 4.88
N LEU A 352 2.70 2.75 3.96
CA LEU A 352 2.98 1.34 4.25
C LEU A 352 4.43 1.12 4.73
N GLY A 353 5.27 2.15 4.73
CA GLY A 353 6.70 2.04 5.06
C GLY A 353 7.53 1.37 3.98
N VAL A 354 6.99 1.17 2.78
CA VAL A 354 7.64 0.45 1.67
C VAL A 354 8.12 1.37 0.55
N HIS A 355 8.24 2.66 0.83
CA HIS A 355 8.77 3.61 -0.15
C HIS A 355 10.23 3.31 -0.47
N ILE A 356 10.48 3.00 -1.73
CA ILE A 356 11.81 2.63 -2.23
C ILE A 356 12.48 3.85 -2.85
N THR A 357 13.51 4.32 -2.20
CA THR A 357 14.35 5.41 -2.69
C THR A 357 15.46 4.89 -3.61
N ARG A 358 16.04 5.79 -4.42
CA ARG A 358 17.23 5.47 -5.23
C ARG A 358 18.36 4.91 -4.36
N HIS A 359 18.59 5.50 -3.20
CA HIS A 359 19.60 5.05 -2.25
C HIS A 359 19.38 3.59 -1.80
N GLN A 360 18.14 3.21 -1.49
CA GLN A 360 17.81 1.85 -1.07
C GLN A 360 18.04 0.83 -2.20
N VAL A 361 17.73 1.19 -3.45
CA VAL A 361 18.03 0.32 -4.62
C VAL A 361 19.54 0.17 -4.78
N GLU A 362 20.30 1.25 -4.70
CA GLU A 362 21.76 1.26 -4.87
C GLU A 362 22.47 0.49 -3.75
N ILE A 363 22.09 0.69 -2.49
CA ILE A 363 22.73 0.02 -1.36
C ILE A 363 22.39 -1.48 -1.33
N GLY A 364 21.14 -1.87 -1.66
CA GLY A 364 20.76 -3.27 -1.78
C GLY A 364 21.54 -3.98 -2.88
N ARG A 365 21.70 -3.33 -4.05
CA ARG A 365 22.55 -3.85 -5.13
C ARG A 365 24.01 -3.97 -4.71
N SER A 366 24.56 -2.92 -4.08
CA SER A 366 25.94 -2.90 -3.61
C SER A 366 26.23 -3.98 -2.58
N PHE A 367 25.26 -4.28 -1.70
CA PHE A 367 25.37 -5.38 -0.75
C PHE A 367 25.49 -6.71 -1.47
N VAL A 368 24.59 -7.04 -2.39
CA VAL A 368 24.59 -8.29 -3.13
C VAL A 368 25.87 -8.43 -3.97
N ASP A 369 26.20 -7.40 -4.74
CA ASP A 369 27.44 -7.39 -5.55
C ASP A 369 28.69 -7.54 -4.67
N GLY A 370 28.70 -6.91 -3.49
CA GLY A 370 29.80 -6.99 -2.52
C GLY A 370 29.97 -8.36 -1.87
N VAL A 371 28.88 -9.10 -1.64
CA VAL A 371 28.89 -10.51 -1.20
C VAL A 371 29.44 -11.39 -2.32
N VAL A 372 28.89 -11.26 -3.53
CA VAL A 372 29.28 -12.06 -4.70
C VAL A 372 30.75 -11.86 -5.06
N GLN A 373 31.26 -10.63 -4.97
CA GLN A 373 32.70 -10.35 -5.23
C GLN A 373 33.63 -11.04 -4.23
N ARG A 374 33.20 -11.23 -2.97
CA ARG A 374 34.04 -11.80 -1.90
C ARG A 374 33.92 -13.31 -1.78
N ALA A 375 32.72 -13.83 -1.93
CA ALA A 375 32.39 -15.23 -1.64
C ALA A 375 31.77 -15.99 -2.84
N GLY A 376 31.70 -15.37 -4.02
CA GLY A 376 30.99 -15.94 -5.17
C GLY A 376 29.46 -15.88 -5.00
N ALA A 377 28.75 -16.40 -6.02
CA ALA A 377 27.28 -16.43 -5.99
C ALA A 377 26.73 -17.28 -4.82
N ASP A 378 27.43 -18.36 -4.47
CA ASP A 378 27.08 -19.25 -3.35
C ASP A 378 27.18 -18.54 -1.99
N GLY A 379 27.89 -17.41 -1.90
CA GLY A 379 27.95 -16.56 -0.72
C GLY A 379 26.60 -15.95 -0.33
N LEU A 380 25.60 -15.95 -1.22
CA LEU A 380 24.24 -15.53 -0.94
C LEU A 380 23.38 -16.62 -0.28
N SER A 381 23.85 -17.88 -0.27
CA SER A 381 23.06 -19.02 0.23
C SER A 381 22.58 -18.88 1.67
N PRO A 382 23.31 -18.24 2.61
CA PRO A 382 22.82 -18.05 3.96
C PRO A 382 21.52 -17.24 4.05
N LEU A 383 21.22 -16.35 3.06
CA LEU A 383 19.96 -15.65 2.98
C LEU A 383 18.76 -16.59 2.81
N TYR A 384 19.00 -17.82 2.32
CA TYR A 384 17.94 -18.80 2.06
C TYR A 384 17.55 -19.62 3.29
N ASP A 385 18.38 -19.61 4.33
CA ASP A 385 18.32 -20.63 5.38
C ASP A 385 17.52 -20.19 6.60
N ALA A 386 17.76 -18.98 7.11
CA ALA A 386 17.17 -18.58 8.39
C ALA A 386 17.05 -17.05 8.56
N ALA A 387 16.16 -16.65 9.44
CA ALA A 387 15.89 -15.24 9.74
C ALA A 387 17.09 -14.51 10.37
N GLU A 388 17.86 -15.20 11.20
CA GLU A 388 19.08 -14.70 11.85
C GLU A 388 20.20 -14.39 10.86
N ASN A 389 20.15 -14.98 9.66
CA ASN A 389 21.10 -14.72 8.59
C ASN A 389 20.77 -13.44 7.81
N LEU A 390 19.57 -12.88 7.97
CA LEU A 390 19.24 -11.61 7.32
C LEU A 390 20.16 -10.50 7.84
N PRO A 391 20.68 -9.60 6.98
CA PRO A 391 21.62 -8.58 7.38
C PRO A 391 20.98 -7.51 8.26
N THR A 392 21.79 -6.96 9.14
CA THR A 392 21.47 -5.74 9.91
C THR A 392 21.71 -4.48 9.06
N PRO A 393 21.21 -3.31 9.49
CA PRO A 393 21.47 -2.05 8.78
C PRO A 393 22.97 -1.77 8.56
N THR A 394 23.82 -2.05 9.54
CA THR A 394 25.27 -1.85 9.43
C THR A 394 25.93 -2.84 8.45
N GLU A 395 25.44 -4.06 8.41
CA GLU A 395 25.94 -5.10 7.50
C GLU A 395 25.51 -4.86 6.05
N LEU A 396 24.35 -4.25 5.83
CA LEU A 396 23.91 -3.82 4.51
C LEU A 396 24.93 -2.88 3.84
N GLU A 397 25.50 -1.94 4.63
CA GLU A 397 26.54 -1.02 4.16
C GLU A 397 27.91 -1.69 4.04
N ALA A 398 28.14 -2.76 4.77
CA ALA A 398 29.43 -3.45 4.86
C ALA A 398 29.29 -4.98 4.69
N PRO A 399 29.13 -5.49 3.45
CA PRO A 399 28.90 -6.93 3.17
C PRO A 399 29.93 -7.85 3.80
N GLY A 400 31.18 -7.39 3.97
CA GLY A 400 32.23 -8.14 4.65
C GLY A 400 31.95 -8.42 6.13
N LEU A 401 31.24 -7.51 6.84
CA LEU A 401 30.82 -7.75 8.22
C LEU A 401 29.75 -8.84 8.30
N TRP A 402 28.82 -8.84 7.36
CA TRP A 402 27.80 -9.87 7.28
C TRP A 402 28.42 -11.26 7.07
N LEU A 403 29.34 -11.41 6.12
CA LEU A 403 30.07 -12.66 5.88
C LEU A 403 30.86 -13.10 7.12
N ALA A 404 31.59 -12.20 7.76
CA ALA A 404 32.37 -12.52 8.98
C ALA A 404 31.45 -12.96 10.13
N ARG A 405 30.27 -12.36 10.31
CA ARG A 405 29.29 -12.81 11.32
C ARG A 405 28.84 -14.24 11.08
N LEU A 406 28.58 -14.59 9.81
CA LEU A 406 28.10 -15.92 9.45
C LEU A 406 29.18 -17.00 9.68
N GLU A 407 30.45 -16.69 9.39
CA GLU A 407 31.58 -17.59 9.67
C GLU A 407 31.68 -17.90 11.17
N VAL A 408 31.55 -16.88 12.02
CA VAL A 408 31.62 -17.05 13.49
C VAL A 408 30.40 -17.81 14.06
N SER A 409 29.23 -17.69 13.40
CA SER A 409 28.01 -18.34 13.87
C SER A 409 27.88 -19.80 13.39
N GLY A 410 28.69 -20.21 12.41
CA GLY A 410 28.70 -21.56 11.86
C GLY A 410 29.70 -22.54 12.52
N ASP A 411 30.59 -22.03 13.38
CA ASP A 411 31.47 -22.79 14.27
C ASP A 411 30.80 -23.04 15.63
#